data_596ba3be3a5f900a44254fe7f5d86930
#
_entry.id   596ba3be3a5f900a44254fe7f5d86930
#
_cell.length_a   1.000
_cell.length_b   1.000
_cell.length_c   1.000
_cell.angle_alpha   90.00
_cell.angle_beta   90.00
_cell.angle_gamma   90.00
#
_symmetry.space_group_name_H-M   'P 1'
#
loop_
_entity.id
_entity.type
_entity.pdbx_description
1 polymer ?
#
loop_
_entity_poly.entity_id
_entity_poly.type
_entity_poly.pdbx_seq_one_letter_code
_entity_poly.pdbx_strand_id
1 'polypeptide(L)'
;MASSKDPGEDMKTNLTRTAYNIIIYEALDFTVGLFTAEGETVSIGLGLPMFIRGMAATLKAKLEHFGVEGIEPGDILVTNDAYITGSHLNHITLSLPIFHEDDLVGFACCMAHWLEIGGALGGI
;
A
#
# COMPACT_ATOMS: atom_id res chain seq x y z
N MET A 1 21.68 -10.04 13.12
CA MET A 1 20.79 -11.10 13.56
C MET A 1 19.43 -10.96 12.87
N ALA A 2 18.98 -12.01 12.22
CA ALA A 2 17.68 -11.98 11.58
C ALA A 2 16.60 -11.75 12.64
N SER A 3 15.77 -10.77 12.40
CA SER A 3 14.60 -10.52 13.24
C SER A 3 13.53 -11.55 12.93
N SER A 4 12.92 -12.13 13.98
CA SER A 4 11.70 -12.92 13.84
C SER A 4 10.45 -12.07 13.66
N LYS A 5 10.62 -10.76 13.44
CA LYS A 5 9.53 -9.82 13.31
C LYS A 5 8.78 -10.00 12.00
N ASP A 6 7.50 -9.75 12.08
CA ASP A 6 6.61 -9.67 10.94
C ASP A 6 7.09 -8.55 9.99
N PRO A 7 7.33 -8.86 8.68
CA PRO A 7 7.69 -7.84 7.70
C PRO A 7 6.70 -6.67 7.60
N GLY A 8 5.42 -6.89 7.86
CA GLY A 8 4.41 -5.83 7.90
C GLY A 8 4.68 -4.83 9.02
N GLU A 9 5.13 -5.28 10.19
CA GLU A 9 5.53 -4.40 11.29
C GLU A 9 6.79 -3.60 10.95
N ASP A 10 7.76 -4.19 10.25
CA ASP A 10 8.96 -3.49 9.80
C ASP A 10 8.61 -2.40 8.78
N MET A 11 7.71 -2.67 7.83
CA MET A 11 7.21 -1.68 6.87
C MET A 11 6.52 -0.52 7.59
N LYS A 12 5.64 -0.81 8.54
CA LYS A 12 4.96 0.19 9.37
C LYS A 12 5.97 1.08 10.11
N THR A 13 6.94 0.46 10.79
CA THR A 13 7.95 1.18 11.55
C THR A 13 8.76 2.12 10.66
N ASN A 14 9.21 1.63 9.51
CA ASN A 14 9.98 2.43 8.57
C ASN A 14 9.16 3.60 8.01
N LEU A 15 7.91 3.37 7.63
CA LEU A 15 7.04 4.43 7.12
C LEU A 15 6.78 5.50 8.18
N THR A 16 6.49 5.10 9.42
CA THR A 16 6.27 6.03 10.54
C THR A 16 7.50 6.88 10.81
N ARG A 17 8.70 6.29 10.81
CA ARG A 17 9.94 6.99 11.11
C ARG A 17 10.43 7.92 10.02
N THR A 18 10.07 7.65 8.76
CA THR A 18 10.52 8.44 7.60
C THR A 18 9.50 9.44 7.10
N ALA A 19 8.26 9.40 7.62
CA ALA A 19 7.20 10.30 7.19
C ALA A 19 7.40 11.72 7.71
N TYR A 20 7.15 12.70 6.85
CA TYR A 20 7.10 14.12 7.21
C TYR A 20 5.67 14.60 7.47
N ASN A 21 4.68 13.83 7.05
CA ASN A 21 3.27 14.16 7.24
C ASN A 21 2.83 13.77 8.64
N ILE A 22 2.36 14.76 9.42
CA ILE A 22 1.89 14.58 10.80
C ILE A 22 0.75 13.56 10.90
N ILE A 23 -0.10 13.47 9.88
CA ILE A 23 -1.20 12.49 9.84
C ILE A 23 -0.65 11.06 9.80
N ILE A 24 0.48 10.85 9.15
CA ILE A 24 1.13 9.54 9.09
C ILE A 24 1.84 9.21 10.39
N TYR A 25 2.73 10.09 10.89
CA TYR A 25 3.58 9.72 12.02
C TYR A 25 2.93 9.91 13.40
N GLU A 26 1.89 10.74 13.53
CA GLU A 26 1.15 10.92 14.79
C GLU A 26 -0.21 10.24 14.78
N ALA A 27 -1.04 10.48 13.76
CA ALA A 27 -2.37 9.87 13.67
C ALA A 27 -2.35 8.43 13.14
N LEU A 28 -1.22 7.98 12.58
CA LEU A 28 -1.05 6.66 11.96
C LEU A 28 -2.08 6.40 10.85
N ASP A 29 -2.39 7.44 10.07
CA ASP A 29 -3.35 7.37 8.95
C ASP A 29 -2.67 6.72 7.72
N PHE A 30 -2.31 5.47 7.88
CA PHE A 30 -1.73 4.65 6.83
C PHE A 30 -1.96 3.15 7.13
N THR A 31 -1.75 2.34 6.12
CA THR A 31 -1.74 0.88 6.25
C THR A 31 -0.64 0.31 5.35
N VAL A 32 0.06 -0.68 5.85
CA VAL A 32 1.05 -1.45 5.08
C VAL A 32 0.70 -2.94 5.16
N GLY A 33 1.04 -3.68 4.13
CA GLY A 33 0.75 -5.11 4.12
C GLY A 33 1.49 -5.87 3.05
N LEU A 34 1.50 -7.18 3.22
CA LEU A 34 2.02 -8.14 2.27
C LEU A 34 0.88 -9.01 1.75
N PHE A 35 0.89 -9.27 0.47
CA PHE A 35 -0.17 -9.99 -0.23
C PHE A 35 0.42 -11.06 -1.13
N THR A 36 -0.35 -12.13 -1.39
CA THR A 36 0.02 -13.13 -2.39
C THR A 36 -0.05 -12.55 -3.80
N ALA A 37 0.43 -13.30 -4.79
CA ALA A 37 0.33 -12.92 -6.20
C ALA A 37 -1.12 -12.77 -6.68
N GLU A 38 -2.07 -13.41 -6.01
CA GLU A 38 -3.52 -13.33 -6.29
C GLU A 38 -4.22 -12.19 -5.53
N GLY A 39 -3.50 -11.47 -4.69
CA GLY A 39 -4.05 -10.36 -3.90
C GLY A 39 -4.66 -10.75 -2.57
N GLU A 40 -4.36 -11.96 -2.08
CA GLU A 40 -4.80 -12.39 -0.74
C GLU A 40 -3.84 -11.88 0.34
N THR A 41 -4.38 -11.49 1.49
CA THR A 41 -3.60 -10.92 2.58
C THR A 41 -2.72 -11.99 3.24
N VAL A 42 -1.44 -11.69 3.37
CA VAL A 42 -0.46 -12.51 4.12
C VAL A 42 -0.16 -11.89 5.48
N SER A 43 0.14 -10.60 5.50
CA SER A 43 0.52 -9.88 6.71
C SER A 43 0.11 -8.42 6.60
N ILE A 44 -0.36 -7.85 7.70
CA ILE A 44 -0.75 -6.44 7.80
C ILE A 44 0.02 -5.80 8.95
N GLY A 45 0.73 -4.71 8.67
CA GLY A 45 1.22 -3.79 9.69
C GLY A 45 0.06 -2.93 10.18
N LEU A 46 0.04 -2.61 11.46
CA LEU A 46 -1.05 -1.84 12.05
C LEU A 46 -1.18 -0.47 11.39
N GLY A 47 -2.39 -0.12 11.07
CA GLY A 47 -2.86 1.15 10.58
C GLY A 47 -4.34 1.26 10.97
N LEU A 48 -5.10 2.11 10.30
CA LEU A 48 -6.54 2.18 10.55
C LEU A 48 -7.23 0.94 9.96
N PRO A 49 -8.03 0.21 10.75
CA PRO A 49 -8.66 -1.05 10.30
C PRO A 49 -9.51 -0.92 9.03
N MET A 50 -10.10 0.26 8.82
CA MET A 50 -10.94 0.53 7.65
C MET A 50 -10.18 0.39 6.33
N PHE A 51 -8.86 0.62 6.33
CA PHE A 51 -8.03 0.57 5.12
C PHE A 51 -7.54 -0.85 4.78
N ILE A 52 -7.64 -1.79 5.71
CA ILE A 52 -7.18 -3.16 5.49
C ILE A 52 -7.94 -3.82 4.34
N ARG A 53 -9.26 -3.71 4.37
CA ARG A 53 -10.11 -4.26 3.29
C ARG A 53 -9.94 -3.49 1.99
N GLY A 54 -9.84 -2.17 2.09
CA GLY A 54 -9.65 -1.31 0.93
C GLY A 54 -8.35 -1.62 0.18
N MET A 55 -7.27 -1.92 0.89
CA MET A 55 -5.98 -2.22 0.27
C MET A 55 -6.02 -3.51 -0.57
N ALA A 56 -6.63 -4.58 -0.05
CA ALA A 56 -6.80 -5.83 -0.79
C ALA A 56 -7.65 -5.62 -2.05
N ALA A 57 -8.76 -4.91 -1.93
CA ALA A 57 -9.63 -4.57 -3.06
C ALA A 57 -8.89 -3.73 -4.11
N THR A 58 -8.11 -2.76 -3.66
CA THR A 58 -7.30 -1.90 -4.53
C THR A 58 -6.25 -2.70 -5.30
N LEU A 59 -5.58 -3.64 -4.63
CA LEU A 59 -4.61 -4.51 -5.29
C LEU A 59 -5.29 -5.37 -6.35
N LYS A 60 -6.42 -5.99 -6.03
CA LYS A 60 -7.18 -6.80 -7.00
C LYS A 60 -7.62 -5.98 -8.22
N ALA A 61 -8.09 -4.76 -8.01
CA ALA A 61 -8.46 -3.86 -9.11
C ALA A 61 -7.26 -3.53 -10.01
N LYS A 62 -6.08 -3.30 -9.42
CA LYS A 62 -4.84 -3.10 -10.20
C LYS A 62 -4.48 -4.34 -11.02
N LEU A 63 -4.59 -5.53 -10.43
CA LEU A 63 -4.30 -6.78 -11.13
C LEU A 63 -5.26 -7.00 -12.30
N GLU A 64 -6.53 -6.67 -12.15
CA GLU A 64 -7.51 -6.72 -13.23
C GLU A 64 -7.18 -5.73 -14.35
N HIS A 65 -6.77 -4.52 -13.97
CA HIS A 65 -6.49 -3.44 -14.94
C HIS A 65 -5.23 -3.70 -15.75
N PHE A 66 -4.13 -4.06 -15.09
CA PHE A 66 -2.83 -4.24 -15.76
C PHE A 66 -2.59 -5.65 -16.28
N GLY A 67 -3.25 -6.65 -15.71
CA GLY A 67 -2.96 -8.07 -15.94
C GLY A 67 -1.66 -8.48 -15.26
N VAL A 68 -1.64 -9.65 -14.66
CA VAL A 68 -0.46 -10.18 -13.95
C VAL A 68 0.75 -10.33 -14.89
N GLU A 69 0.51 -10.71 -16.15
CA GLU A 69 1.54 -10.89 -17.15
C GLU A 69 2.22 -9.59 -17.59
N GLY A 70 1.54 -8.45 -17.41
CA GLY A 70 2.08 -7.14 -17.75
C GLY A 70 2.92 -6.49 -16.65
N ILE A 71 3.05 -7.14 -15.50
CA ILE A 71 3.79 -6.61 -14.35
C ILE A 71 5.21 -7.13 -14.37
N GLU A 72 6.18 -6.21 -14.32
CA GLU A 72 7.60 -6.52 -14.37
C GLU A 72 8.31 -6.18 -13.03
N PRO A 73 9.47 -6.81 -12.75
CA PRO A 73 10.30 -6.42 -11.61
C PRO A 73 10.67 -4.94 -11.68
N GLY A 74 10.52 -4.24 -10.55
CA GLY A 74 10.80 -2.81 -10.46
C GLY A 74 9.60 -1.91 -10.72
N ASP A 75 8.48 -2.45 -11.19
CA ASP A 75 7.24 -1.68 -11.32
C ASP A 75 6.69 -1.26 -9.96
N ILE A 76 5.98 -0.15 -9.94
CA ILE A 76 5.18 0.29 -8.79
C ILE A 76 3.79 0.62 -9.32
N LEU A 77 2.80 -0.12 -8.87
CA LEU A 77 1.41 0.10 -9.24
C LEU A 77 0.79 1.13 -8.30
N VAL A 78 0.27 2.22 -8.85
CA VAL A 78 -0.23 3.35 -8.07
C VAL A 78 -1.70 3.59 -8.36
N THR A 79 -2.49 3.88 -7.35
CA THR A 79 -3.84 4.43 -7.52
C THR A 79 -4.24 5.30 -6.33
N ASN A 80 -5.08 6.29 -6.60
CA ASN A 80 -5.80 7.06 -5.61
C ASN A 80 -7.31 7.09 -5.91
N ASP A 81 -7.81 6.08 -6.59
CA ASP A 81 -9.21 6.00 -6.97
C ASP A 81 -10.10 5.80 -5.73
N ALA A 82 -10.80 6.85 -5.34
CA ALA A 82 -11.68 6.86 -4.17
C ALA A 82 -12.87 5.90 -4.29
N TYR A 83 -13.28 5.58 -5.49
CA TYR A 83 -14.38 4.62 -5.72
C TYR A 83 -13.98 3.19 -5.42
N ILE A 84 -12.70 2.88 -5.54
CA ILE A 84 -12.16 1.56 -5.21
C ILE A 84 -11.84 1.47 -3.73
N THR A 85 -11.19 2.49 -3.18
CA THR A 85 -10.72 2.48 -1.78
C THR A 85 -11.82 2.81 -0.78
N GLY A 86 -12.92 3.45 -1.24
CA GLY A 86 -13.95 3.98 -0.36
C GLY A 86 -13.47 5.17 0.48
N SER A 87 -12.39 5.83 0.07
CA SER A 87 -11.75 6.93 0.75
C SER A 87 -11.71 8.17 -0.16
N HIS A 88 -10.75 9.05 0.02
CA HIS A 88 -10.60 10.27 -0.77
C HIS A 88 -9.30 10.27 -1.59
N LEU A 89 -9.20 11.19 -2.55
CA LEU A 89 -8.08 11.23 -3.51
C LEU A 89 -6.70 11.37 -2.85
N ASN A 90 -6.65 11.90 -1.64
CA ASN A 90 -5.40 12.05 -0.88
C ASN A 90 -4.86 10.72 -0.34
N HIS A 91 -5.65 9.65 -0.33
CA HIS A 91 -5.18 8.31 0.00
C HIS A 91 -4.60 7.65 -1.25
N ILE A 92 -3.28 7.58 -1.29
CA ILE A 92 -2.55 6.96 -2.39
C ILE A 92 -2.12 5.56 -1.98
N THR A 93 -2.44 4.59 -2.83
CA THR A 93 -2.04 3.19 -2.62
C THR A 93 -0.94 2.81 -3.60
N LEU A 94 0.18 2.37 -3.05
CA LEU A 94 1.33 1.87 -3.78
C LEU A 94 1.40 0.35 -3.63
N SER A 95 1.64 -0.37 -4.72
CA SER A 95 1.81 -1.83 -4.70
C SER A 95 3.07 -2.19 -5.46
N LEU A 96 4.03 -2.76 -4.76
CA LEU A 96 5.33 -3.19 -5.29
C LEU A 96 5.31 -4.71 -5.50
N PRO A 97 5.44 -5.21 -6.74
CA PRO A 97 5.52 -6.63 -6.97
C PRO A 97 6.83 -7.21 -6.45
N ILE A 98 6.74 -8.38 -5.86
CA ILE A 98 7.88 -9.13 -5.33
C ILE A 98 8.10 -10.34 -6.23
N PHE A 99 9.29 -10.41 -6.83
CA PHE A 99 9.69 -11.52 -7.69
C PHE A 99 10.74 -12.38 -7.00
N HIS A 100 10.65 -13.68 -7.20
CA HIS A 100 11.72 -14.62 -6.89
C HIS A 100 12.14 -15.27 -8.21
N GLU A 101 13.39 -15.02 -8.61
CA GLU A 101 13.87 -15.30 -9.94
C GLU A 101 12.96 -14.57 -10.96
N ASP A 102 12.24 -15.24 -11.82
CA ASP A 102 11.32 -14.61 -12.77
C ASP A 102 9.84 -14.77 -12.38
N ASP A 103 9.57 -15.34 -11.21
CA ASP A 103 8.21 -15.62 -10.75
C ASP A 103 7.69 -14.53 -9.80
N LEU A 104 6.50 -14.02 -10.09
CA LEU A 104 5.79 -13.12 -9.19
C LEU A 104 5.27 -13.91 -7.98
N VAL A 105 5.80 -13.62 -6.79
CA VAL A 105 5.44 -14.35 -5.56
C VAL A 105 4.49 -13.58 -4.66
N GLY A 106 4.38 -12.27 -4.83
CA GLY A 106 3.49 -11.47 -4.00
C GLY A 106 3.66 -9.98 -4.22
N PHE A 107 3.05 -9.21 -3.33
CA PHE A 107 3.10 -7.74 -3.33
C PHE A 107 3.35 -7.19 -1.95
N ALA A 108 4.19 -6.16 -1.87
CA ALA A 108 4.27 -5.27 -0.73
C ALA A 108 3.46 -4.02 -1.04
N CYS A 109 2.49 -3.70 -0.20
CA CYS A 109 1.59 -2.57 -0.44
C CYS A 109 1.63 -1.58 0.72
N CYS A 110 1.48 -0.30 0.38
CA CYS A 110 1.19 0.70 1.39
C CYS A 110 0.10 1.66 0.90
N MET A 111 -0.72 2.10 1.82
CA MET A 111 -1.73 3.15 1.61
C MET A 111 -1.48 4.21 2.66
N ALA A 112 -1.35 5.45 2.24
CA ALA A 112 -1.10 6.56 3.15
C ALA A 112 -1.83 7.82 2.70
N HIS A 113 -2.20 8.64 3.68
CA HIS A 113 -2.81 9.94 3.43
C HIS A 113 -1.73 10.98 3.11
N TRP A 114 -1.89 11.68 2.00
CA TRP A 114 -1.04 12.80 1.61
C TRP A 114 -1.72 14.11 1.94
N LEU A 115 -0.98 15.07 2.49
CA LEU A 115 -1.52 16.38 2.82
C LEU A 115 -1.96 17.14 1.57
N GLU A 116 -1.20 17.03 0.49
CA GLU A 116 -1.44 17.74 -0.74
C GLU A 116 -1.03 16.90 -1.94
N ILE A 117 -1.92 16.82 -2.91
CA ILE A 117 -1.68 16.11 -4.17
C ILE A 117 -1.86 17.03 -5.39
N GLY A 118 -1.99 18.33 -5.17
CA GLY A 118 -2.27 19.33 -6.21
C GLY A 118 -3.70 19.82 -6.16
N GLY A 119 -3.90 21.02 -6.64
CA GLY A 119 -5.20 21.69 -6.65
C GLY A 119 -5.10 23.13 -6.19
N ALA A 120 -6.19 23.87 -6.37
CA ALA A 120 -6.24 25.28 -6.00
C ALA A 120 -6.35 25.50 -4.49
N LEU A 121 -6.89 24.51 -3.77
CA LEU A 121 -7.05 24.52 -2.31
C LEU A 121 -6.55 23.19 -1.77
N GLY A 122 -5.90 23.22 -0.60
CA GLY A 122 -5.49 22.01 0.08
C GLY A 122 -6.69 21.10 0.34
N GLY A 123 -6.54 19.82 0.04
CA GLY A 123 -7.56 18.80 0.28
C GLY A 123 -7.27 17.99 1.54
N ILE A 124 -8.32 17.53 2.16
CA ILE A 124 -8.24 16.63 3.30
C ILE A 124 -8.63 15.23 2.86
#